data_1cc32d6e14a4a67a62bd5dc894d11150
#
_entry.id   1cc32d6e14a4a67a62bd5dc894d11150
#
_cell.length_a   1.000
_cell.length_b   1.000
_cell.length_c   1.000
_cell.angle_alpha   90.00
_cell.angle_beta   90.00
_cell.angle_gamma   90.00
#
_symmetry.space_group_name_H-M   'P 1'
#
loop_
_entity.id
_entity.type
_entity.pdbx_description
1 polymer ?
#
loop_
_entity_poly.entity_id
_entity_poly.type
_entity_poly.pdbx_seq_one_letter_code
_entity_poly.pdbx_strand_id
1 'polypeptide(L)'
;MLFRSYLVLGSSDKSEFLIGYFTKFGDGAADILPIVSLYKTQVRHLAKHLQINESIISTKSSPNLWSGHLAEDEIGASYEEIDCVLYCLLEKKMSLERIHQETSISNEKIMKIQQLYKNSEHKRIMPKGQ
;
A
#
# COMPACT_ATOMS: atom_id res chain seq x y z
N MET A 1 14.19 22.16 -4.81
CA MET A 1 13.46 21.80 -6.04
C MET A 1 12.72 22.98 -6.71
N LEU A 2 12.27 23.96 -5.98
CA LEU A 2 11.58 25.16 -6.49
C LEU A 2 12.33 25.91 -7.62
N PHE A 3 13.64 25.72 -7.73
CA PHE A 3 14.49 26.44 -8.68
C PHE A 3 14.68 25.77 -10.06
N ARG A 4 14.14 24.55 -10.27
CA ARG A 4 14.37 23.80 -11.52
C ARG A 4 13.12 23.40 -12.29
N SER A 5 11.92 23.73 -11.78
CA SER A 5 10.64 23.42 -12.44
C SER A 5 10.45 21.93 -12.79
N TYR A 6 10.97 21.02 -11.95
CA TYR A 6 10.75 19.58 -12.08
C TYR A 6 9.64 19.12 -11.15
N LEU A 7 8.88 18.12 -11.61
CA LEU A 7 7.90 17.40 -10.79
C LEU A 7 8.56 16.21 -10.10
N VAL A 8 8.14 15.93 -8.87
CA VAL A 8 8.55 14.75 -8.13
C VAL A 8 7.56 13.63 -8.39
N LEU A 9 8.04 12.53 -8.96
CA LEU A 9 7.26 11.31 -9.12
C LEU A 9 7.46 10.43 -7.89
N GLY A 10 6.35 10.02 -7.25
CA GLY A 10 6.37 9.03 -6.17
C GLY A 10 5.98 7.66 -6.69
N SER A 11 6.49 6.63 -6.04
CA SER A 11 6.29 5.23 -6.42
C SER A 11 5.33 4.46 -5.51
N SER A 12 4.65 5.14 -4.57
CA SER A 12 3.67 4.50 -3.69
C SER A 12 2.50 3.94 -4.47
N ASP A 13 2.13 2.70 -4.18
CA ASP A 13 0.94 2.06 -4.72
C ASP A 13 -0.28 2.22 -3.79
N LYS A 14 -1.43 1.71 -4.22
CA LYS A 14 -2.69 1.82 -3.47
C LYS A 14 -2.64 1.13 -2.12
N SER A 15 -1.99 -0.04 -2.05
CA SER A 15 -1.90 -0.83 -0.82
C SER A 15 -1.11 -0.09 0.24
N GLU A 16 0.10 0.37 -0.11
CA GLU A 16 0.97 1.16 0.77
C GLU A 16 0.27 2.46 1.20
N PHE A 17 -0.33 3.17 0.26
CA PHE A 17 -1.03 4.42 0.51
C PHE A 17 -2.21 4.24 1.47
N LEU A 18 -3.03 3.19 1.28
CA LEU A 18 -4.22 2.95 2.10
C LEU A 18 -3.87 2.53 3.54
N ILE A 19 -2.87 1.67 3.73
CA ILE A 19 -2.46 1.26 5.09
C ILE A 19 -1.50 2.27 5.74
N GLY A 20 -1.08 3.33 5.01
CA GLY A 20 -0.17 4.36 5.50
C GLY A 20 1.27 3.90 5.64
N TYR A 21 1.68 2.90 4.87
CA TYR A 21 3.04 2.40 4.84
C TYR A 21 3.94 3.31 3.99
N PHE A 22 4.03 4.55 4.40
CA PHE A 22 4.85 5.61 3.81
C PHE A 22 5.11 6.72 4.82
N THR A 23 6.15 7.52 4.59
CA THR A 23 6.45 8.71 5.37
C THR A 23 5.77 9.93 4.73
N LYS A 24 4.82 10.57 5.45
CA LYS A 24 3.94 11.62 4.91
C LYS A 24 4.69 12.76 4.21
N PHE A 25 5.80 13.21 4.76
CA PHE A 25 6.62 14.28 4.22
C PHE A 25 7.98 13.79 3.68
N GLY A 26 8.11 12.48 3.48
CA GLY A 26 9.20 11.81 2.79
C GLY A 26 8.74 11.33 1.41
N ASP A 27 8.61 10.02 1.23
CA ASP A 27 8.09 9.39 0.00
C ASP A 27 6.64 9.77 -0.34
N GLY A 28 5.84 10.20 0.66
CA GLY A 28 4.51 10.77 0.42
C GLY A 28 4.51 12.22 -0.11
N ALA A 29 5.66 12.90 -0.12
CA ALA A 29 5.79 14.30 -0.59
C ALA A 29 6.09 14.36 -2.09
N ALA A 30 5.25 13.71 -2.90
CA ALA A 30 5.36 13.69 -4.35
C ALA A 30 4.28 14.58 -4.99
N ASP A 31 4.60 15.16 -6.16
CA ASP A 31 3.65 15.92 -6.96
C ASP A 31 2.69 15.01 -7.73
N ILE A 32 3.19 13.83 -8.14
CA ILE A 32 2.43 12.84 -8.91
C ILE A 32 2.73 11.43 -8.38
N LEU A 33 1.70 10.63 -8.19
CA LEU A 33 1.75 9.22 -7.80
C LEU A 33 1.11 8.35 -8.91
N PRO A 34 1.84 7.96 -9.95
CA PRO A 34 1.27 7.33 -11.14
C PRO A 34 0.57 5.99 -10.89
N ILE A 35 1.02 5.24 -9.88
CA ILE A 35 0.51 3.89 -9.57
C ILE A 35 -0.33 3.84 -8.29
N VAL A 36 -0.67 4.97 -7.68
CA VAL A 36 -1.44 5.03 -6.42
C VAL A 36 -2.87 4.49 -6.53
N SER A 37 -3.38 4.32 -7.75
CA SER A 37 -4.68 3.69 -8.01
C SER A 37 -4.63 2.16 -8.13
N LEU A 38 -3.45 1.56 -8.19
CA LEU A 38 -3.24 0.13 -8.35
C LEU A 38 -2.80 -0.50 -7.04
N TYR A 39 -3.45 -1.60 -6.66
CA TYR A 39 -3.00 -2.45 -5.56
C TYR A 39 -1.63 -3.08 -5.87
N LYS A 40 -0.85 -3.43 -4.85
CA LYS A 40 0.48 -4.07 -5.01
C LYS A 40 0.42 -5.29 -5.95
N THR A 41 -0.58 -6.13 -5.79
CA THR A 41 -0.79 -7.31 -6.66
C THR A 41 -1.05 -6.91 -8.11
N GLN A 42 -1.82 -5.85 -8.34
CA GLN A 42 -2.06 -5.31 -9.68
C GLN A 42 -0.78 -4.71 -10.29
N VAL A 43 0.03 -4.00 -9.49
CA VAL A 43 1.34 -3.48 -9.94
C VAL A 43 2.24 -4.63 -10.38
N ARG A 44 2.31 -5.72 -9.60
CA ARG A 44 3.08 -6.94 -9.97
C ARG A 44 2.57 -7.57 -11.26
N HIS A 45 1.25 -7.66 -11.45
CA HIS A 45 0.64 -8.16 -12.70
C HIS A 45 0.92 -7.25 -13.89
N LEU A 46 0.81 -5.94 -13.72
CA LEU A 46 1.15 -4.97 -14.77
C LEU A 46 2.62 -5.06 -15.16
N ALA A 47 3.52 -5.18 -14.18
CA ALA A 47 4.95 -5.35 -14.46
C ALA A 47 5.26 -6.60 -15.28
N LYS A 48 4.57 -7.73 -14.98
CA LYS A 48 4.67 -8.95 -15.79
C LYS A 48 4.16 -8.74 -17.22
N HIS A 49 3.01 -8.07 -17.36
CA HIS A 49 2.46 -7.75 -18.68
C HIS A 49 3.40 -6.87 -19.52
N LEU A 50 4.07 -5.92 -18.88
CA LEU A 50 5.07 -5.04 -19.51
C LEU A 50 6.44 -5.71 -19.68
N GLN A 51 6.57 -6.99 -19.36
CA GLN A 51 7.81 -7.77 -19.49
C GLN A 51 8.99 -7.16 -18.71
N ILE A 52 8.71 -6.52 -17.55
CA ILE A 52 9.75 -6.08 -16.63
C ILE A 52 10.54 -7.30 -16.14
N ASN A 53 11.84 -7.14 -15.95
CA ASN A 53 12.73 -8.21 -15.52
C ASN A 53 12.21 -8.90 -14.25
N GLU A 54 12.12 -10.24 -14.31
CA GLU A 54 11.61 -11.06 -13.19
C GLU A 54 12.37 -10.83 -11.88
N SER A 55 13.67 -10.52 -11.94
CA SER A 55 14.45 -10.19 -10.75
C SER A 55 13.92 -8.94 -10.01
N ILE A 56 13.30 -8.00 -10.75
CA ILE A 56 12.68 -6.81 -10.17
C ILE A 56 11.29 -7.16 -9.60
N ILE A 57 10.50 -7.93 -10.36
CA ILE A 57 9.14 -8.31 -9.97
C ILE A 57 9.14 -9.18 -8.71
N SER A 58 10.09 -10.11 -8.62
CA SER A 58 10.23 -11.03 -7.48
C SER A 58 10.89 -10.42 -6.25
N THR A 59 11.45 -9.22 -6.36
CA THR A 59 12.05 -8.53 -5.22
C THR A 59 10.97 -8.23 -4.18
N LYS A 60 11.21 -8.68 -2.95
CA LYS A 60 10.32 -8.42 -1.82
C LYS A 60 10.34 -6.94 -1.46
N SER A 61 9.16 -6.41 -1.15
CA SER A 61 9.03 -5.01 -0.69
C SER A 61 9.75 -4.82 0.65
N SER A 62 10.66 -3.84 0.68
CA SER A 62 11.43 -3.51 1.88
C SER A 62 11.70 -2.01 1.92
N PRO A 63 11.53 -1.33 3.07
CA PRO A 63 11.98 0.04 3.25
C PRO A 63 13.50 0.14 3.47
N ASN A 64 14.21 -1.00 3.57
CA ASN A 64 15.67 -1.10 3.74
C ASN A 64 16.22 -0.27 4.93
N LEU A 65 15.46 -0.15 6.02
CA LEU A 65 15.91 0.60 7.20
C LEU A 65 16.94 -0.19 8.02
N TRP A 66 16.93 -1.52 7.93
CA TRP A 66 17.92 -2.43 8.52
C TRP A 66 18.03 -3.71 7.70
N SER A 67 19.07 -4.50 7.95
CA SER A 67 19.30 -5.76 7.22
C SER A 67 18.15 -6.75 7.44
N GLY A 68 17.60 -7.29 6.34
CA GLY A 68 16.50 -8.27 6.37
C GLY A 68 15.12 -7.67 6.65
N HIS A 69 14.96 -6.34 6.68
CA HIS A 69 13.68 -5.70 6.89
C HIS A 69 12.75 -5.95 5.71
N LEU A 70 11.65 -6.65 5.94
CA LEU A 70 10.59 -6.88 4.97
C LEU A 70 9.30 -6.18 5.40
N ALA A 71 8.62 -5.53 4.45
CA ALA A 71 7.38 -4.82 4.71
C ALA A 71 6.26 -5.76 5.23
N GLU A 72 6.14 -6.94 4.62
CA GLU A 72 5.13 -7.93 5.01
C GLU A 72 5.34 -8.48 6.42
N ASP A 73 6.59 -8.63 6.86
CA ASP A 73 6.92 -9.07 8.23
C ASP A 73 6.54 -7.99 9.25
N GLU A 74 6.83 -6.73 8.97
CA GLU A 74 6.46 -5.60 9.83
C GLU A 74 4.93 -5.42 9.89
N ILE A 75 4.27 -5.48 8.75
CA ILE A 75 2.81 -5.37 8.65
C ILE A 75 2.14 -6.60 9.28
N GLY A 76 2.75 -7.79 9.16
CA GLY A 76 2.22 -9.07 9.64
C GLY A 76 1.13 -9.66 8.75
N ALA A 77 1.14 -9.30 7.46
CA ALA A 77 0.26 -9.85 6.43
C ALA A 77 0.93 -9.73 5.07
N SER A 78 0.65 -10.66 4.15
CA SER A 78 1.12 -10.57 2.77
C SER A 78 0.36 -9.50 1.99
N TYR A 79 0.95 -8.99 0.91
CA TYR A 79 0.25 -8.02 0.07
C TYR A 79 -0.99 -8.59 -0.60
N GLU A 80 -1.04 -9.89 -0.87
CA GLU A 80 -2.23 -10.59 -1.37
C GLU A 80 -3.38 -10.52 -0.34
N GLU A 81 -3.08 -10.72 0.95
CA GLU A 81 -4.06 -10.60 2.03
C GLU A 81 -4.49 -9.14 2.24
N ILE A 82 -3.53 -8.21 2.25
CA ILE A 82 -3.79 -6.76 2.40
C ILE A 82 -4.73 -6.27 1.30
N ASP A 83 -4.41 -6.55 0.04
CA ASP A 83 -5.16 -6.11 -1.13
C ASP A 83 -6.57 -6.70 -1.14
N CYS A 84 -6.68 -8.00 -0.82
CA CYS A 84 -7.96 -8.68 -0.73
C CYS A 84 -8.87 -8.05 0.33
N VAL A 85 -8.35 -7.83 1.54
CA VAL A 85 -9.11 -7.22 2.64
C VAL A 85 -9.51 -5.78 2.31
N LEU A 86 -8.58 -4.97 1.80
CA LEU A 86 -8.86 -3.57 1.44
C LEU A 86 -9.89 -3.48 0.31
N TYR A 87 -9.80 -4.32 -0.70
CA TYR A 87 -10.76 -4.39 -1.78
C TYR A 87 -12.16 -4.76 -1.29
N CYS A 88 -12.27 -5.82 -0.48
CA CYS A 88 -13.54 -6.24 0.09
C CYS A 88 -14.14 -5.16 1.00
N LEU A 89 -13.31 -4.54 1.84
CA LEU A 89 -13.75 -3.53 2.79
C LEU A 89 -14.17 -2.22 2.11
N LEU A 90 -13.36 -1.70 1.18
CA LEU A 90 -13.52 -0.36 0.65
C LEU A 90 -14.35 -0.31 -0.63
N GLU A 91 -14.22 -1.29 -1.50
CA GLU A 91 -14.90 -1.31 -2.81
C GLU A 91 -16.17 -2.16 -2.78
N LYS A 92 -16.12 -3.33 -2.14
CA LYS A 92 -17.30 -4.20 -1.98
C LYS A 92 -18.16 -3.84 -0.78
N LYS A 93 -17.68 -3.00 0.16
CA LYS A 93 -18.38 -2.58 1.38
C LYS A 93 -18.84 -3.78 2.23
N MET A 94 -18.02 -4.82 2.28
CA MET A 94 -18.33 -6.03 3.05
C MET A 94 -18.09 -5.83 4.54
N SER A 95 -18.86 -6.55 5.39
CA SER A 95 -18.55 -6.62 6.82
C SER A 95 -17.33 -7.49 7.08
N LEU A 96 -16.68 -7.31 8.25
CA LEU A 96 -15.48 -8.08 8.59
C LEU A 96 -15.76 -9.59 8.67
N GLU A 97 -16.92 -9.96 9.20
CA GLU A 97 -17.36 -11.35 9.30
C GLU A 97 -17.50 -11.99 7.91
N ARG A 98 -18.09 -11.21 6.98
CA ARG A 98 -18.25 -11.69 5.60
C ARG A 98 -16.92 -11.82 4.88
N ILE A 99 -15.98 -10.89 5.10
CA ILE A 99 -14.62 -10.99 4.55
C ILE A 99 -13.95 -12.28 5.04
N HIS A 100 -14.02 -12.56 6.34
CA HIS A 100 -13.48 -13.80 6.91
C HIS A 100 -14.08 -15.06 6.27
N GLN A 101 -15.40 -15.09 6.11
CA GLN A 101 -16.11 -16.24 5.52
C GLN A 101 -15.75 -16.48 4.05
N GLU A 102 -15.59 -15.41 3.26
CA GLU A 102 -15.35 -15.52 1.82
C GLU A 102 -13.87 -15.67 1.46
N THR A 103 -12.94 -15.23 2.31
CA THR A 103 -11.50 -15.19 1.98
C THR A 103 -10.64 -16.16 2.78
N SER A 104 -11.19 -16.76 3.87
CA SER A 104 -10.45 -17.58 4.83
C SER A 104 -9.27 -16.86 5.52
N ILE A 105 -9.14 -15.54 5.37
CA ILE A 105 -8.14 -14.73 6.08
C ILE A 105 -8.58 -14.63 7.54
N SER A 106 -7.64 -14.77 8.49
CA SER A 106 -7.96 -14.75 9.92
C SER A 106 -8.56 -13.39 10.35
N ASN A 107 -9.49 -13.42 11.28
CA ASN A 107 -10.10 -12.20 11.83
C ASN A 107 -9.05 -11.22 12.40
N GLU A 108 -7.99 -11.75 12.99
CA GLU A 108 -6.89 -10.96 13.53
C GLU A 108 -6.22 -10.11 12.43
N LYS A 109 -5.89 -10.72 11.29
CA LYS A 109 -5.30 -10.02 10.14
C LYS A 109 -6.27 -9.00 9.54
N ILE A 110 -7.54 -9.37 9.39
CA ILE A 110 -8.58 -8.46 8.86
C ILE A 110 -8.70 -7.21 9.75
N MET A 111 -8.80 -7.40 11.07
CA MET A 111 -8.88 -6.29 12.01
C MET A 111 -7.60 -5.44 12.02
N LYS A 112 -6.42 -6.07 11.94
CA LYS A 112 -5.14 -5.36 11.86
C LYS A 112 -5.07 -4.46 10.61
N ILE A 113 -5.41 -4.99 9.44
CA ILE A 113 -5.42 -4.23 8.18
C ILE A 113 -6.44 -3.08 8.24
N GLN A 114 -7.65 -3.32 8.75
CA GLN A 114 -8.63 -2.25 8.97
C GLN A 114 -8.10 -1.16 9.91
N GLN A 115 -7.41 -1.56 10.99
CA GLN A 115 -6.85 -0.61 11.94
C GLN A 115 -5.73 0.23 11.34
N LEU A 116 -4.84 -0.38 10.53
CA LEU A 116 -3.81 0.33 9.78
C LEU A 116 -4.44 1.38 8.84
N TYR A 117 -5.48 0.98 8.10
CA TYR A 117 -6.22 1.89 7.23
C TYR A 117 -6.82 3.08 8.01
N LYS A 118 -7.47 2.84 9.14
CA LYS A 118 -8.07 3.91 9.97
C LYS A 118 -7.01 4.82 10.59
N ASN A 119 -5.98 4.24 11.19
CA ASN A 119 -4.93 5.00 11.88
C ASN A 119 -4.11 5.88 10.94
N SER A 120 -4.01 5.50 9.68
CA SER A 120 -3.23 6.23 8.68
C SER A 120 -4.02 7.30 7.93
N GLU A 121 -5.28 7.54 8.26
CA GLU A 121 -6.12 8.53 7.58
C GLU A 121 -5.46 9.91 7.50
N HIS A 122 -4.85 10.36 8.60
CA HIS A 122 -4.15 11.65 8.66
C HIS A 122 -2.99 11.77 7.67
N LYS A 123 -2.41 10.65 7.21
CA LYS A 123 -1.34 10.66 6.20
C LYS A 123 -1.89 10.93 4.80
N ARG A 124 -3.14 10.55 4.52
CA ARG A 124 -3.80 10.67 3.22
C ARG A 124 -4.51 12.00 3.00
N ILE A 125 -4.55 12.85 4.02
CA ILE A 125 -5.20 14.16 3.95
C ILE A 125 -4.16 15.27 4.01
N MET A 126 -4.40 16.32 3.21
CA MET A 126 -3.59 17.53 3.31
C MET A 126 -3.76 18.17 4.70
N PRO A 127 -2.70 18.80 5.25
CA PRO A 127 -2.81 19.54 6.50
C PRO A 127 -3.94 20.58 6.40
N LYS A 128 -4.83 20.57 7.38
CA LYS A 128 -5.90 21.59 7.49
C LYS A 128 -5.33 22.79 8.23
N GLY A 129 -5.56 24.00 7.69
CA GLY A 129 -5.37 25.24 8.46
C GLY A 129 -6.36 25.29 9.62
N GLN A 130 -6.00 26.01 10.69
CA GLN A 130 -6.92 26.37 11.77
C GLN A 130 -7.75 27.57 11.35
#